data_179cb498337de443de50fe0773ed7192
#
_entry.id   179cb498337de443de50fe0773ed7192
#
_cell.length_a   1.000
_cell.length_b   1.000
_cell.length_c   1.000
_cell.angle_alpha   90.00
_cell.angle_beta   90.00
_cell.angle_gamma   90.00
#
_symmetry.space_group_name_H-M   'P 1'
#
loop_
_entity.id
_entity.type
_entity.pdbx_description
1 polymer ?
#
loop_
_entity_poly.entity_id
_entity_poly.type
_entity_poly.pdbx_seq_one_letter_code
_entity_poly.pdbx_strand_id
1 'polypeptide(L)'
;LLVSSENKTKNNKKLQINLALNYGSKTELLNAFKKLKNSKKILNEDNFKNYLQTRDIPDPDILIRTGNTRRLSNFLLWQIAYAEIFFEKKLWPDFNEKDYNRIIKKFKSIKRNFGNI
;
A
#
# COMPACT_ATOMS: atom_id res chain seq x y z
N LEU A 1 -17.90 -10.67 11.49
CA LEU A 1 -17.78 -9.22 11.72
C LEU A 1 -17.25 -8.49 10.47
N LEU A 2 -16.07 -8.85 9.93
CA LEU A 2 -15.46 -8.16 8.78
C LEU A 2 -16.34 -8.20 7.52
N VAL A 3 -16.83 -9.37 7.12
CA VAL A 3 -17.72 -9.53 5.96
C VAL A 3 -19.02 -8.73 6.12
N SER A 4 -19.59 -8.67 7.34
CA SER A 4 -20.78 -7.86 7.61
C SER A 4 -20.49 -6.36 7.45
N SER A 5 -19.33 -5.89 7.92
CA SER A 5 -18.92 -4.48 7.76
C SER A 5 -18.66 -4.12 6.31
N GLU A 6 -18.00 -5.00 5.56
CA GLU A 6 -17.76 -4.83 4.13
C GLU A 6 -19.08 -4.70 3.36
N ASN A 7 -20.04 -5.60 3.60
CA ASN A 7 -21.36 -5.56 2.97
C ASN A 7 -22.14 -4.27 3.27
N LYS A 8 -22.03 -3.73 4.49
CA LYS A 8 -22.68 -2.47 4.88
C LYS A 8 -22.06 -1.25 4.21
N THR A 9 -20.78 -1.29 3.88
CA THR A 9 -20.03 -0.13 3.39
C THR A 9 -19.68 -0.19 1.90
N LYS A 10 -19.97 -1.30 1.20
CA LYS A 10 -19.59 -1.51 -0.21
C LYS A 10 -20.07 -0.45 -1.20
N ASN A 11 -21.16 0.27 -0.85
CA ASN A 11 -21.69 1.35 -1.67
C ASN A 11 -21.16 2.73 -1.29
N ASN A 12 -20.33 2.84 -0.26
CA ASN A 12 -19.70 4.09 0.15
C ASN A 12 -18.59 4.47 -0.85
N LYS A 13 -18.57 5.74 -1.28
CA LYS A 13 -17.64 6.21 -2.33
C LYS A 13 -16.64 7.27 -1.84
N LYS A 14 -16.77 7.75 -0.61
CA LYS A 14 -15.92 8.85 -0.09
C LYS A 14 -14.55 8.39 0.41
N LEU A 15 -14.47 7.19 0.96
CA LEU A 15 -13.25 6.62 1.53
C LEU A 15 -13.28 5.11 1.38
N GLN A 16 -12.19 4.53 0.91
CA GLN A 16 -11.95 3.09 0.92
C GLN A 16 -10.90 2.76 1.96
N ILE A 17 -11.20 1.82 2.86
CA ILE A 17 -10.27 1.28 3.85
C ILE A 17 -9.97 -0.16 3.49
N ASN A 18 -8.68 -0.50 3.32
CA ASN A 18 -8.23 -1.85 3.05
C ASN A 18 -7.42 -2.36 4.24
N LEU A 19 -7.85 -3.47 4.84
CA LEU A 19 -7.17 -4.10 5.97
C LEU A 19 -6.35 -5.29 5.47
N ALA A 20 -5.03 -5.19 5.58
CA ALA A 20 -4.11 -6.26 5.22
C ALA A 20 -3.89 -7.21 6.42
N LEU A 21 -4.70 -8.27 6.51
CA LEU A 21 -4.62 -9.28 7.57
C LEU A 21 -3.85 -10.50 7.06
N ASN A 22 -2.88 -10.97 7.83
CA ASN A 22 -2.01 -12.10 7.45
C ASN A 22 -1.40 -11.94 6.05
N TYR A 23 -0.97 -10.71 5.74
CA TYR A 23 -0.42 -10.33 4.45
C TYR A 23 1.12 -10.43 4.45
N GLY A 24 1.68 -10.87 3.33
CA GLY A 24 3.11 -10.83 3.09
C GLY A 24 3.45 -10.64 1.62
N SER A 25 4.15 -9.54 1.30
CA SER A 25 4.42 -9.13 -0.08
C SER A 25 5.19 -10.18 -0.88
N LYS A 26 6.19 -10.85 -0.29
CA LYS A 26 6.93 -11.91 -1.00
C LYS A 26 6.01 -13.04 -1.48
N THR A 27 5.07 -13.47 -0.64
CA THR A 27 4.09 -14.50 -1.00
C THR A 27 3.12 -14.00 -2.06
N GLU A 28 2.66 -12.75 -1.94
CA GLU A 28 1.81 -12.11 -2.94
C GLU A 28 2.49 -12.10 -4.31
N LEU A 29 3.74 -11.62 -4.39
CA LEU A 29 4.51 -11.53 -5.63
C LEU A 29 4.72 -12.89 -6.28
N LEU A 30 5.07 -13.92 -5.51
CA LEU A 30 5.20 -15.28 -6.02
C LEU A 30 3.89 -15.84 -6.57
N ASN A 31 2.78 -15.57 -5.89
CA ASN A 31 1.46 -16.00 -6.35
C ASN A 31 1.02 -15.24 -7.62
N ALA A 32 1.27 -13.93 -7.69
CA ALA A 32 1.02 -13.12 -8.87
C ALA A 32 1.82 -13.62 -10.08
N PHE A 33 3.11 -13.91 -9.89
CA PHE A 33 3.98 -14.47 -10.93
C PHE A 33 3.46 -15.81 -11.46
N LYS A 34 3.11 -16.74 -10.55
CA LYS A 34 2.55 -18.03 -10.95
C LYS A 34 1.27 -17.89 -11.79
N LYS A 35 0.37 -16.99 -11.39
CA LYS A 35 -0.88 -16.71 -12.11
C LYS A 35 -0.60 -16.13 -13.50
N LEU A 36 0.28 -15.12 -13.58
CA LEU A 36 0.65 -14.50 -14.86
C LEU A 36 1.29 -15.52 -15.81
N LYS A 37 2.25 -16.32 -15.34
CA LYS A 37 2.89 -17.39 -16.12
C LYS A 37 1.86 -18.34 -16.73
N ASN A 38 0.84 -18.74 -15.97
CA ASN A 38 -0.20 -19.67 -16.42
C ASN A 38 -1.22 -19.01 -17.37
N SER A 39 -1.31 -17.68 -17.41
CA SER A 39 -2.27 -16.95 -18.23
C SER A 39 -1.85 -16.75 -19.68
N LYS A 40 -0.63 -17.15 -20.05
CA LYS A 40 -0.01 -16.93 -21.39
C LYS A 40 0.10 -15.45 -21.81
N LYS A 41 -0.13 -14.49 -20.89
CA LYS A 41 0.08 -13.07 -21.14
C LYS A 41 1.57 -12.72 -21.10
N ILE A 42 1.95 -11.66 -21.81
CA ILE A 42 3.32 -11.14 -21.80
C ILE A 42 3.69 -10.71 -20.38
N LEU A 43 4.88 -11.11 -19.93
CA LEU A 43 5.44 -10.68 -18.66
C LEU A 43 5.93 -9.24 -18.79
N ASN A 44 5.15 -8.30 -18.27
CA ASN A 44 5.49 -6.89 -18.10
C ASN A 44 4.81 -6.36 -16.84
N GLU A 45 5.15 -5.13 -16.41
CA GLU A 45 4.65 -4.53 -15.18
C GLU A 45 3.13 -4.39 -15.16
N ASP A 46 2.52 -3.95 -16.26
CA ASP A 46 1.07 -3.75 -16.36
C ASP A 46 0.30 -5.06 -16.21
N ASN A 47 0.74 -6.10 -16.92
CA ASN A 47 0.12 -7.41 -16.80
C ASN A 47 0.36 -8.01 -15.41
N PHE A 48 1.54 -7.83 -14.83
CA PHE A 48 1.86 -8.35 -13.50
C PHE A 48 0.99 -7.69 -12.41
N LYS A 49 0.82 -6.38 -12.47
CA LYS A 49 -0.02 -5.61 -11.54
C LYS A 49 -1.44 -6.17 -11.46
N ASN A 50 -2.01 -6.64 -12.57
CA ASN A 50 -3.36 -7.22 -12.62
C ASN A 50 -3.53 -8.53 -11.82
N TYR A 51 -2.43 -9.14 -11.38
CA TYR A 51 -2.45 -10.37 -10.56
C TYR A 51 -2.12 -10.14 -9.09
N LEU A 52 -1.77 -8.90 -8.70
CA LEU A 52 -1.60 -8.52 -7.30
C LEU A 52 -2.94 -8.48 -6.57
N GLN A 53 -2.90 -8.62 -5.25
CA GLN A 53 -4.10 -8.47 -4.41
C GLN A 53 -4.64 -7.04 -4.43
N THR A 54 -3.78 -6.08 -4.74
CA THR A 54 -4.07 -4.66 -4.82
C THR A 54 -4.42 -4.16 -6.24
N ARG A 55 -4.70 -5.07 -7.19
CA ARG A 55 -4.92 -4.73 -8.61
C ARG A 55 -5.97 -3.64 -8.85
N ASP A 56 -6.99 -3.58 -7.98
CA ASP A 56 -8.12 -2.63 -8.07
C ASP A 56 -7.93 -1.41 -7.16
N ILE A 57 -6.71 -1.23 -6.60
CA ILE A 57 -6.36 -0.17 -5.66
C ILE A 57 -5.17 0.60 -6.24
N PRO A 58 -5.18 1.94 -6.23
CA PRO A 58 -4.01 2.71 -6.66
C PRO A 58 -2.82 2.46 -5.73
N ASP A 59 -1.61 2.54 -6.29
CA ASP A 59 -0.40 2.45 -5.49
C ASP A 59 -0.34 3.60 -4.49
N PRO A 60 0.14 3.38 -3.26
CA PRO A 60 0.14 4.41 -2.23
C PRO A 60 1.17 5.49 -2.53
N ASP A 61 0.79 6.74 -2.34
CA ASP A 61 1.71 7.89 -2.39
C ASP A 61 2.53 8.04 -1.11
N ILE A 62 1.98 7.60 0.02
CA ILE A 62 2.57 7.76 1.35
C ILE A 62 2.53 6.43 2.10
N LEU A 63 3.67 6.05 2.67
CA LEU A 63 3.77 5.00 3.68
C LEU A 63 4.15 5.62 5.01
N ILE A 64 3.32 5.43 6.04
CA ILE A 64 3.62 5.85 7.41
C ILE A 64 3.91 4.61 8.25
N ARG A 65 5.15 4.47 8.70
CA ARG A 65 5.56 3.38 9.59
C ARG A 65 5.70 3.89 11.01
N THR A 66 4.75 3.54 11.86
CA THR A 66 4.79 3.83 13.31
C THR A 66 5.63 2.80 14.07
N GLY A 67 5.91 3.06 15.35
CA GLY A 67 6.55 2.12 16.25
C GLY A 67 8.08 2.15 16.25
N ASN A 68 8.69 3.28 15.89
CA ASN A 68 10.14 3.52 15.95
C ASN A 68 11.00 2.46 15.22
N THR A 69 10.46 1.85 14.17
CA THR A 69 11.18 0.87 13.36
C THR A 69 11.36 1.38 11.93
N ARG A 70 12.54 1.11 11.33
CA ARG A 70 12.88 1.57 9.98
C ARG A 70 13.01 0.39 9.02
N ARG A 71 11.99 -0.46 8.98
CA ARG A 71 11.93 -1.63 8.08
C ARG A 71 10.52 -1.81 7.55
N LEU A 72 10.39 -2.34 6.35
CA LEU A 72 9.10 -2.55 5.67
C LEU A 72 8.38 -3.82 6.13
N SER A 73 9.09 -4.74 6.77
CA SER A 73 8.53 -5.99 7.31
C SER A 73 7.67 -6.77 6.30
N ASN A 74 8.16 -6.86 5.06
CA ASN A 74 7.48 -7.60 3.99
C ASN A 74 6.09 -7.04 3.64
N PHE A 75 5.90 -5.71 3.75
CA PHE A 75 4.64 -5.04 3.46
C PHE A 75 4.71 -4.26 2.14
N LEU A 76 3.81 -4.55 1.20
CA LEU A 76 3.56 -3.85 -0.08
C LEU A 76 4.84 -3.51 -0.88
N LEU A 77 5.84 -4.42 -0.95
CA LEU A 77 7.15 -4.12 -1.54
C LEU A 77 7.09 -3.65 -3.00
N TRP A 78 6.15 -4.13 -3.78
CA TRP A 78 5.94 -3.70 -5.15
C TRP A 78 5.25 -2.34 -5.23
N GLN A 79 4.16 -2.19 -4.49
CA GLN A 79 3.26 -1.06 -4.59
C GLN A 79 3.86 0.25 -4.05
N ILE A 80 4.82 0.16 -3.11
CA ILE A 80 5.46 1.34 -2.48
C ILE A 80 6.74 1.80 -3.19
N ALA A 81 7.02 1.29 -4.39
CA ALA A 81 8.25 1.60 -5.13
C ALA A 81 8.51 3.12 -5.28
N TYR A 82 7.45 3.91 -5.40
CA TYR A 82 7.51 5.37 -5.51
C TYR A 82 6.84 6.10 -4.34
N ALA A 83 6.48 5.40 -3.27
CA ALA A 83 5.85 6.02 -2.11
C ALA A 83 6.87 6.80 -1.26
N GLU A 84 6.47 7.96 -0.75
CA GLU A 84 7.24 8.67 0.26
C GLU A 84 7.09 7.96 1.61
N ILE A 85 8.22 7.58 2.22
CA ILE A 85 8.22 6.79 3.46
C ILE A 85 8.51 7.68 4.67
N PHE A 86 7.57 7.71 5.59
CA PHE A 86 7.68 8.42 6.86
C PHE A 86 7.78 7.43 8.03
N PHE A 87 8.91 7.48 8.71
CA PHE A 87 9.12 6.68 9.93
C PHE A 87 8.74 7.52 11.15
N GLU A 88 7.75 7.03 11.91
CA GLU A 88 7.23 7.71 13.09
C GLU A 88 7.62 6.93 14.36
N LYS A 89 8.09 7.67 15.38
CA LYS A 89 8.53 7.06 16.64
C LYS A 89 7.36 6.56 17.50
N LYS A 90 6.23 7.23 17.43
CA LYS A 90 5.04 6.86 18.20
C LYS A 90 4.54 5.48 17.83
N LEU A 91 3.99 4.78 18.79
CA LEU A 91 3.20 3.57 18.56
C LEU A 91 1.88 3.94 17.87
N TRP A 92 1.29 2.97 17.18
CA TRP A 92 0.03 3.21 16.47
C TRP A 92 -1.09 3.79 17.34
N PRO A 93 -1.33 3.33 18.59
CA PRO A 93 -2.38 3.92 19.44
C PRO A 93 -2.14 5.39 19.82
N ASP A 94 -0.88 5.83 19.81
CA ASP A 94 -0.50 7.21 20.18
C ASP A 94 -0.42 8.15 18.97
N PHE A 95 -0.49 7.59 17.76
CA PHE A 95 -0.47 8.34 16.51
C PHE A 95 -1.80 9.04 16.30
N ASN A 96 -1.77 10.37 16.16
CA ASN A 96 -2.98 11.19 16.13
C ASN A 96 -3.03 12.14 14.93
N GLU A 97 -4.12 12.90 14.84
CA GLU A 97 -4.36 13.85 13.76
C GLU A 97 -3.23 14.90 13.58
N LYS A 98 -2.62 15.36 14.65
CA LYS A 98 -1.51 16.34 14.58
C LYS A 98 -0.30 15.71 13.89
N ASP A 99 0.01 14.45 14.19
CA ASP A 99 1.10 13.70 13.56
C ASP A 99 0.81 13.48 12.07
N TYR A 100 -0.40 13.08 11.76
CA TYR A 100 -0.87 12.90 10.38
C TYR A 100 -0.76 14.20 9.59
N ASN A 101 -1.30 15.31 10.10
CA ASN A 101 -1.27 16.61 9.42
C ASN A 101 0.15 17.12 9.22
N ARG A 102 1.07 16.88 10.15
CA ARG A 102 2.50 17.18 10.01
C ARG A 102 3.12 16.41 8.85
N ILE A 103 2.82 15.12 8.72
CA ILE A 103 3.31 14.28 7.63
C ILE A 103 2.74 14.75 6.28
N ILE A 104 1.44 15.01 6.20
CA ILE A 104 0.80 15.50 4.98
C ILE A 104 1.39 16.86 4.54
N LYS A 105 1.64 17.78 5.49
CA LYS A 105 2.30 19.05 5.18
C LYS A 105 3.70 18.83 4.58
N LYS A 106 4.48 17.92 5.17
CA LYS A 106 5.81 17.57 4.67
C LYS A 106 5.72 16.91 3.29
N PHE A 107 4.82 15.97 3.09
CA PHE A 107 4.60 15.32 1.80
C PHE A 107 4.28 16.34 0.69
N LYS A 108 3.39 17.29 0.94
CA LYS A 108 3.01 18.33 -0.02
C LYS A 108 4.19 19.26 -0.44
N SER A 109 5.25 19.32 0.36
CA SER A 109 6.44 20.10 0.04
C SER A 109 7.50 19.31 -0.75
N ILE A 110 7.32 18.01 -0.96
CA ILE A 110 8.25 17.15 -1.69
C ILE A 110 7.97 17.26 -3.19
N LYS A 111 9.01 17.55 -3.98
CA LYS A 111 8.95 17.42 -5.43
C LYS A 111 9.17 15.95 -5.81
N ARG A 112 8.20 15.33 -6.45
CA ARG A 112 8.23 13.92 -6.86
C ARG A 112 8.51 13.82 -8.37
N ASN A 113 9.53 13.10 -8.75
CA ASN A 113 9.97 12.99 -10.15
C ASN A 113 9.62 11.65 -10.82
N PHE A 114 9.11 10.65 -10.09
CA PHE A 114 8.69 9.31 -10.59
C PHE A 114 9.69 8.66 -11.56
N GLY A 115 10.99 8.78 -11.27
CA GLY A 115 12.04 8.22 -12.13
C GLY A 115 12.39 9.06 -13.36
N ASN A 116 11.72 10.17 -13.62
CA ASN A 116 12.12 11.13 -14.64
C ASN A 116 13.20 12.05 -14.07
N ILE A 117 14.42 11.97 -14.65
CA ILE A 117 15.57 12.82 -14.34
C ILE A 117 15.41 14.15 -15.07
#